data_f1c0d69a9e304cc644d65d05a9f21f76
#
_entry.id   f1c0d69a9e304cc644d65d05a9f21f76
#
_cell.length_a   1.000
_cell.length_b   1.000
_cell.length_c   1.000
_cell.angle_alpha   90.00
_cell.angle_beta   90.00
_cell.angle_gamma   90.00
#
_symmetry.space_group_name_H-M   'P 1'
#
loop_
_entity.id
_entity.type
_entity.pdbx_description
1 polymer ?
#
loop_
_entity_poly.entity_id
_entity_poly.type
_entity_poly.pdbx_seq_one_letter_code
_entity_poly.pdbx_strand_id
1 'polypeptide(L)'
;MTGNILIKPSVQQKFDSVMQSGRILFFSAPCGFGKTALANALLRGHRTLRLYADAPDFTLRTLPENWDVLLIDDFQLLQEQETAQTLCELIRANPARRFVFLSRGVPPSYLTAFQYTGLMTT
;
A
#
# COMPACT_ATOMS: atom_id res chain seq x y z
N MET A 1 -2.66 14.24 23.66
CA MET A 1 -2.56 13.68 23.17
C MET A 1 -2.65 12.95 22.67
N THR A 2 -2.77 13.06 22.68
CA THR A 2 -3.10 12.51 22.11
C THR A 2 -2.92 11.55 21.35
N GLY A 3 -3.40 10.87 21.20
CA GLY A 3 -3.45 10.02 20.05
C GLY A 3 -2.25 9.22 19.74
N ASN A 4 -1.60 8.75 20.69
CA ASN A 4 -0.51 7.82 20.46
C ASN A 4 -1.09 6.49 20.01
N ILE A 5 -0.91 6.18 18.73
CA ILE A 5 -1.29 4.88 18.22
C ILE A 5 -0.20 3.89 18.55
N LEU A 6 -0.59 2.85 19.26
CA LEU A 6 0.32 1.79 19.61
C LEU A 6 0.44 0.83 18.42
N ILE A 7 1.54 0.92 17.71
CA ILE A 7 1.81 0.05 16.58
C ILE A 7 2.37 -1.26 17.13
N LYS A 8 1.73 -2.38 16.76
CA LYS A 8 2.25 -3.69 17.18
C LYS A 8 3.64 -3.91 16.59
N PRO A 9 4.58 -4.46 17.37
CA PRO A 9 5.94 -4.70 16.85
C PRO A 9 6.00 -5.50 15.58
N SER A 10 5.11 -6.47 15.40
CA SER A 10 5.06 -7.29 14.18
C SER A 10 4.70 -6.46 12.95
N VAL A 11 3.80 -5.48 13.10
CA VAL A 11 3.40 -4.59 12.01
C VAL A 11 4.54 -3.64 11.66
N GLN A 12 5.15 -3.05 12.67
CA GLN A 12 6.28 -2.15 12.48
C GLN A 12 7.44 -2.86 11.79
N GLN A 13 7.69 -4.11 12.17
CA GLN A 13 8.75 -4.92 11.60
C GLN A 13 8.51 -5.20 10.12
N LYS A 14 7.28 -5.51 9.75
CA LYS A 14 6.90 -5.73 8.35
C LYS A 14 7.08 -4.46 7.53
N PHE A 15 6.66 -3.32 8.09
CA PHE A 15 6.82 -2.04 7.41
C PHE A 15 8.30 -1.73 7.19
N ASP A 16 9.12 -1.88 8.23
CA ASP A 16 10.56 -1.61 8.14
C ASP A 16 11.22 -2.50 7.11
N SER A 17 10.83 -3.77 7.05
CA SER A 17 11.34 -4.72 6.06
C SER A 17 11.04 -4.26 4.64
N VAL A 18 9.82 -3.79 4.40
CA VAL A 18 9.42 -3.28 3.09
C VAL A 18 10.23 -2.04 2.72
N MET A 19 10.44 -1.14 3.67
CA MET A 19 11.19 0.09 3.42
C MET A 19 12.66 -0.16 3.15
N GLN A 20 13.23 -1.25 3.68
CA GLN A 20 14.64 -1.58 3.49
C GLN A 20 14.91 -2.43 2.26
N SER A 21 14.18 -3.52 2.08
CA SER A 21 14.49 -4.50 1.06
C SER A 21 13.32 -4.93 0.21
N GLY A 22 12.10 -4.81 0.73
CA GLY A 22 10.89 -5.09 -0.04
C GLY A 22 10.41 -3.87 -0.78
N ARG A 23 9.21 -3.97 -1.36
CA ARG A 23 8.64 -2.86 -2.10
C ARG A 23 7.17 -2.64 -1.82
N ILE A 24 6.46 -3.68 -1.40
CA ILE A 24 5.01 -3.64 -1.23
C ILE A 24 4.65 -4.17 0.15
N LEU A 25 3.90 -3.38 0.91
CA LEU A 25 3.25 -3.84 2.13
C LEU A 25 1.75 -3.95 1.87
N PHE A 26 1.21 -5.16 1.93
CA PHE A 26 -0.22 -5.40 1.80
C PHE A 26 -0.80 -5.64 3.19
N PHE A 27 -1.58 -4.69 3.67
CA PHE A 27 -2.16 -4.75 5.01
C PHE A 27 -3.64 -5.11 4.91
N SER A 28 -3.99 -6.29 5.38
CA SER A 28 -5.36 -6.79 5.36
C SER A 28 -5.95 -6.71 6.76
N ALA A 29 -7.07 -6.00 6.90
CA ALA A 29 -7.74 -5.86 8.19
C ALA A 29 -9.22 -5.60 7.98
N PRO A 30 -10.08 -6.00 8.96
CA PRO A 30 -11.51 -5.73 8.87
C PRO A 30 -11.81 -4.24 8.85
N CYS A 31 -13.01 -3.91 8.35
CA CYS A 31 -13.51 -2.56 8.35
C CYS A 31 -13.56 -2.01 9.79
N GLY A 32 -13.18 -0.73 9.96
CA GLY A 32 -13.24 -0.09 11.26
C GLY A 32 -12.10 -0.42 12.19
N PHE A 33 -11.06 -1.10 11.69
CA PHE A 33 -9.93 -1.54 12.51
C PHE A 33 -8.84 -0.46 12.67
N GLY A 34 -9.11 0.78 12.27
CA GLY A 34 -8.12 1.85 12.42
C GLY A 34 -6.99 1.82 11.40
N LYS A 35 -7.21 1.24 10.23
CA LYS A 35 -6.18 1.13 9.18
C LYS A 35 -5.62 2.49 8.79
N THR A 36 -6.47 3.49 8.64
CA THR A 36 -6.07 4.83 8.25
C THR A 36 -5.13 5.44 9.27
N ALA A 37 -5.49 5.34 10.56
CA ALA A 37 -4.66 5.88 11.62
C ALA A 37 -3.33 5.13 11.72
N LEU A 38 -3.36 3.82 11.54
CA LEU A 38 -2.13 3.02 11.54
C LEU A 38 -1.22 3.42 10.39
N ALA A 39 -1.76 3.59 9.19
CA ALA A 39 -0.99 4.00 8.03
C ALA A 39 -0.38 5.39 8.25
N ASN A 40 -1.15 6.33 8.79
CA ASN A 40 -0.64 7.66 9.06
C ASN A 40 0.54 7.62 10.04
N ALA A 41 0.46 6.76 11.06
CA ALA A 41 1.54 6.63 12.03
C ALA A 41 2.79 6.00 11.40
N LEU A 42 2.63 4.96 10.58
CA LEU A 42 3.74 4.29 9.92
C LEU A 42 4.44 5.18 8.89
N LEU A 43 3.68 6.00 8.17
CA LEU A 43 4.20 6.79 7.06
C LEU A 43 4.62 8.20 7.46
N ARG A 44 4.62 8.50 8.73
CA ARG A 44 5.07 9.80 9.21
C ARG A 44 6.52 10.05 8.77
N GLY A 45 6.76 11.21 8.16
CA GLY A 45 8.08 11.55 7.66
C GLY A 45 8.37 11.09 6.24
N HIS A 46 7.48 10.32 5.64
CA HIS A 46 7.61 9.88 4.24
C HIS A 46 6.70 10.73 3.35
N ARG A 47 7.18 11.01 2.13
CA ARG A 47 6.35 11.71 1.14
C ARG A 47 5.38 10.69 0.56
N THR A 48 4.15 10.72 1.03
CA THR A 48 3.13 9.73 0.70
C THR A 48 2.09 10.33 -0.24
N LEU A 49 1.88 9.65 -1.37
CA LEU A 49 0.75 9.92 -2.24
C LEU A 49 -0.37 8.94 -1.85
N ARG A 50 -1.48 9.47 -1.35
CA ARG A 50 -2.61 8.66 -0.90
C ARG A 50 -3.71 8.67 -1.95
N LEU A 51 -4.13 7.49 -2.36
CA LEU A 51 -5.24 7.31 -3.29
C LEU A 51 -6.33 6.47 -2.63
N TYR A 52 -7.58 6.84 -2.92
CA TYR A 52 -8.75 6.12 -2.42
C TYR A 52 -9.41 5.40 -3.59
N ALA A 53 -9.43 4.07 -3.54
CA ALA A 53 -9.96 3.27 -4.64
C ALA A 53 -11.46 3.49 -4.86
N ASP A 54 -12.18 3.95 -3.83
CA ASP A 54 -13.62 4.25 -3.94
C ASP A 54 -13.90 5.66 -4.45
N ALA A 55 -12.89 6.48 -4.64
CA ALA A 55 -13.09 7.85 -5.11
C ALA A 55 -13.45 7.87 -6.60
N PRO A 56 -14.40 8.73 -7.02
CA PRO A 56 -14.79 8.77 -8.44
C PRO A 56 -13.66 9.20 -9.37
N ASP A 57 -12.68 9.96 -8.86
CA ASP A 57 -11.55 10.44 -9.64
C ASP A 57 -10.32 9.55 -9.52
N PHE A 58 -10.47 8.36 -8.95
CA PHE A 58 -9.33 7.45 -8.79
C PHE A 58 -8.72 7.10 -10.15
N THR A 59 -7.41 7.26 -10.26
CA THR A 59 -6.67 6.87 -11.45
C THR A 59 -5.22 6.54 -11.08
N LEU A 60 -4.64 5.59 -11.80
CA LEU A 60 -3.22 5.26 -11.72
C LEU A 60 -2.44 5.75 -12.94
N ARG A 61 -3.12 6.38 -13.89
CA ARG A 61 -2.51 6.78 -15.16
C ARG A 61 -1.81 8.13 -15.09
N THR A 62 -2.27 9.01 -14.22
CA THR A 62 -1.73 10.36 -14.09
C THR A 62 -1.42 10.63 -12.64
N LEU A 63 -0.16 10.48 -12.25
CA LEU A 63 0.27 10.68 -10.88
C LEU A 63 1.32 11.78 -10.82
N PRO A 64 1.36 12.57 -9.73
CA PRO A 64 2.48 13.49 -9.50
C PRO A 64 3.78 12.71 -9.33
N GLU A 65 4.91 13.40 -9.33
CA GLU A 65 6.21 12.73 -9.34
C GLU A 65 6.93 12.75 -8.00
N ASN A 66 6.54 13.63 -7.09
CA ASN A 66 7.30 13.87 -5.87
C ASN A 66 6.78 13.07 -4.66
N TRP A 67 6.69 11.75 -4.81
CA TRP A 67 6.31 10.86 -3.71
C TRP A 67 7.31 9.71 -3.58
N ASP A 68 7.45 9.20 -2.35
CA ASP A 68 8.28 8.04 -2.06
C ASP A 68 7.43 6.79 -1.84
N VAL A 69 6.22 6.98 -1.31
CA VAL A 69 5.30 5.88 -1.00
C VAL A 69 3.95 6.17 -1.63
N LEU A 70 3.40 5.17 -2.32
CA LEU A 70 2.04 5.22 -2.80
C LEU A 70 1.17 4.37 -1.88
N LEU A 71 0.20 5.02 -1.24
CA LEU A 71 -0.77 4.36 -0.37
C LEU A 71 -2.10 4.29 -1.09
N ILE A 72 -2.62 3.08 -1.28
CA ILE A 72 -3.95 2.87 -1.86
C ILE A 72 -4.87 2.32 -0.78
N ASP A 73 -5.92 3.07 -0.46
CA ASP A 73 -6.95 2.67 0.51
C ASP A 73 -8.09 1.94 -0.22
N ASP A 74 -8.78 1.06 0.49
CA ASP A 74 -9.86 0.23 -0.04
C ASP A 74 -9.41 -0.59 -1.27
N PHE A 75 -8.24 -1.16 -1.18
CA PHE A 75 -7.59 -1.85 -2.28
C PHE A 75 -8.44 -3.02 -2.82
N GLN A 76 -9.30 -3.62 -2.01
CA GLN A 76 -10.16 -4.73 -2.44
C GLN A 76 -11.10 -4.34 -3.58
N LEU A 77 -11.29 -3.04 -3.84
CA LEU A 77 -12.13 -2.57 -4.93
C LEU A 77 -11.41 -2.62 -6.29
N LEU A 78 -10.10 -2.85 -6.32
CA LEU A 78 -9.32 -2.87 -7.54
C LEU A 78 -9.31 -4.28 -8.14
N GLN A 79 -10.41 -4.65 -8.80
CA GLN A 79 -10.58 -5.98 -9.36
C GLN A 79 -10.50 -6.02 -10.89
N GLU A 80 -10.54 -4.87 -11.55
CA GLU A 80 -10.54 -4.82 -13.00
C GLU A 80 -9.17 -5.16 -13.56
N GLN A 81 -9.18 -5.91 -14.65
CA GLN A 81 -7.93 -6.35 -15.29
C GLN A 81 -7.07 -5.17 -15.75
N GLU A 82 -7.68 -4.15 -16.32
CA GLU A 82 -6.96 -2.98 -16.79
C GLU A 82 -6.27 -2.25 -15.65
N THR A 83 -6.97 -2.08 -14.52
CA THR A 83 -6.39 -1.46 -13.33
C THR A 83 -5.25 -2.30 -12.78
N ALA A 84 -5.44 -3.62 -12.73
CA ALA A 84 -4.40 -4.53 -12.25
C ALA A 84 -3.15 -4.44 -13.10
N GLN A 85 -3.31 -4.40 -14.41
CA GLN A 85 -2.19 -4.30 -15.34
C GLN A 85 -1.45 -2.98 -15.16
N THR A 86 -2.19 -1.87 -15.07
CA THR A 86 -1.60 -0.55 -14.87
C THR A 86 -0.83 -0.50 -13.55
N LEU A 87 -1.37 -1.08 -12.49
CA LEU A 87 -0.71 -1.11 -11.20
C LEU A 87 0.60 -1.92 -11.26
N CYS A 88 0.58 -3.09 -11.88
CA CYS A 88 1.78 -3.91 -12.00
C CYS A 88 2.87 -3.19 -12.80
N GLU A 89 2.50 -2.51 -13.88
CA GLU A 89 3.43 -1.72 -14.67
C GLU A 89 4.02 -0.57 -13.83
N LEU A 90 3.17 0.10 -13.04
CA LEU A 90 3.61 1.18 -12.16
C LEU A 90 4.63 0.69 -11.14
N ILE A 91 4.38 -0.46 -10.54
CA ILE A 91 5.30 -1.04 -9.56
C ILE A 91 6.66 -1.35 -10.21
N ARG A 92 6.64 -1.95 -11.39
CA ARG A 92 7.87 -2.30 -12.11
C ARG A 92 8.63 -1.09 -12.60
N ALA A 93 7.92 -0.03 -12.96
CA ALA A 93 8.53 1.19 -13.46
C ALA A 93 9.14 2.06 -12.37
N ASN A 94 8.87 1.78 -11.09
CA ASN A 94 9.31 2.62 -9.99
C ASN A 94 10.09 1.80 -8.94
N PRO A 95 11.28 1.30 -9.31
CA PRO A 95 12.02 0.38 -8.42
C PRO A 95 12.52 1.03 -7.14
N ALA A 96 12.60 2.37 -7.08
CA ALA A 96 13.05 3.06 -5.88
C ALA A 96 11.91 3.48 -4.96
N ARG A 97 10.65 3.27 -5.37
CA ARG A 97 9.49 3.69 -4.59
C ARG A 97 8.86 2.51 -3.87
N ARG A 98 8.07 2.80 -2.85
CA ARG A 98 7.39 1.82 -2.03
C ARG A 98 5.89 1.94 -2.17
N PHE A 99 5.19 0.84 -1.92
CA PHE A 99 3.73 0.77 -2.10
C PHE A 99 3.11 0.16 -0.86
N VAL A 100 2.06 0.81 -0.35
CA VAL A 100 1.30 0.32 0.80
C VAL A 100 -0.15 0.19 0.38
N PHE A 101 -0.71 -1.00 0.50
CA PHE A 101 -2.09 -1.27 0.12
C PHE A 101 -2.88 -1.66 1.36
N LEU A 102 -3.96 -0.92 1.61
CA LEU A 102 -4.88 -1.20 2.73
C LEU A 102 -6.13 -1.86 2.17
N SER A 103 -6.45 -3.04 2.65
CA SER A 103 -7.52 -3.85 2.10
C SER A 103 -8.35 -4.49 3.22
N ARG A 104 -9.59 -4.84 2.89
CA ARG A 104 -10.44 -5.68 3.75
C ARG A 104 -10.35 -7.15 3.38
N GLY A 105 -9.69 -7.46 2.28
CA GLY A 105 -9.60 -8.82 1.78
C GLY A 105 -8.16 -9.27 1.61
N VAL A 106 -8.00 -10.46 1.07
CA VAL A 106 -6.67 -11.03 0.80
C VAL A 106 -6.07 -10.41 -0.46
N PRO A 107 -4.74 -10.52 -0.66
CA PRO A 107 -4.13 -10.04 -1.88
C PRO A 107 -4.73 -10.70 -3.11
N PRO A 108 -5.04 -9.92 -4.16
CA PRO A 108 -5.52 -10.51 -5.40
C PRO A 108 -4.43 -11.31 -6.11
N SER A 109 -4.85 -12.23 -6.96
CA SER A 109 -3.92 -13.14 -7.64
C SER A 109 -2.90 -12.40 -8.51
N TYR A 110 -3.24 -11.24 -9.04
CA TYR A 110 -2.29 -10.50 -9.89
C TYR A 110 -1.10 -9.94 -9.12
N LEU A 111 -1.14 -9.92 -7.78
CA LEU A 111 -0.01 -9.51 -6.95
C LEU A 111 0.83 -10.70 -6.47
N THR A 112 0.40 -11.92 -6.74
CA THR A 112 1.05 -13.14 -6.23
C THR A 112 2.51 -13.21 -6.66
N ALA A 113 2.82 -12.81 -7.89
CA ALA A 113 4.20 -12.83 -8.39
C ALA A 113 5.15 -11.99 -7.54
N PHE A 114 4.66 -10.85 -7.02
CA PHE A 114 5.49 -10.01 -6.15
C PHE A 114 5.74 -10.66 -4.79
N GLN A 115 4.77 -11.42 -4.29
CA GLN A 115 4.93 -12.15 -3.05
C GLN A 115 5.97 -13.27 -3.20
N TYR A 116 5.92 -14.02 -4.29
CA TYR A 116 6.87 -15.10 -4.54
C TYR A 116 8.30 -14.60 -4.73
N THR A 117 8.47 -13.41 -5.29
CA THR A 117 9.81 -12.83 -5.48
C THR A 117 10.32 -12.09 -4.24
N GLY A 118 9.54 -12.07 -3.16
CA GLY A 118 9.94 -11.40 -1.92
C GLY A 118 9.74 -9.89 -1.94
N LEU A 119 9.11 -9.34 -2.97
CA LEU A 119 8.89 -7.89 -3.07
C LEU A 119 7.65 -7.44 -2.28
N MET A 120 6.72 -8.35 -1.99
CA MET A 120 5.50 -8.02 -1.24
C MET A 120 5.47 -8.77 0.10
N THR A 121 5.15 -8.02 1.16
CA THR A 121 4.94 -8.55 2.52
C THR A 121 3.48 -8.36 2.89
N THR A 122 2.88 -9.38 3.47
CA THR A 122 1.47 -9.34 3.92
C THR A 122 1.31 -9.38 5.42
#